data_6c01655eae0df778fc4fe1ab1b4dbec7
#
_entry.id   6c01655eae0df778fc4fe1ab1b4dbec7
#
_cell.length_a   1.000
_cell.length_b   1.000
_cell.length_c   1.000
_cell.angle_alpha   90.00
_cell.angle_beta   90.00
_cell.angle_gamma   90.00
#
_symmetry.space_group_name_H-M   'P 1'
#
loop_
_entity.id
_entity.type
_entity.pdbx_description
1 polymer ?
#
loop_
_entity_poly.entity_id
_entity_poly.type
_entity_poly.pdbx_seq_one_letter_code
_entity_poly.pdbx_strand_id
1 'polypeptide(L)' 'MKARIPKHREFIIDFPKEVPEAKANEGWSKLMAIVEDYKKAHNGQSVYSPTFIEDCEPAVKKLQEEYGFTYTIQESK' A
#
# COMPACT_ATOMS: atom_id res chain seq x y z
N MET A 1 -25.48 8.01 16.00
CA MET A 1 -24.79 8.31 14.74
C MET A 1 -24.00 7.10 14.25
N LYS A 2 -24.08 6.84 12.99
CA LYS A 2 -23.39 5.68 12.43
C LYS A 2 -22.03 6.08 11.87
N ALA A 3 -21.03 5.27 12.13
CA ALA A 3 -19.74 5.45 11.51
C ALA A 3 -19.86 5.11 10.03
N ARG A 4 -19.26 5.92 9.17
CA ARG A 4 -19.29 5.67 7.74
C ARG A 4 -18.07 4.87 7.35
N ILE A 5 -18.29 3.76 6.67
CA ILE A 5 -17.19 2.92 6.18
C ILE A 5 -16.77 3.45 4.80
N PRO A 6 -15.50 3.80 4.61
CA PRO A 6 -15.04 4.26 3.30
C PRO A 6 -15.22 3.17 2.24
N LYS A 7 -15.65 3.57 1.05
CA LYS A 7 -15.77 2.62 -0.05
C LYS A 7 -14.45 2.36 -0.73
N HIS A 8 -13.51 3.28 -0.60
CA HIS A 8 -12.25 3.22 -1.31
C HIS A 8 -11.16 3.77 -0.40
N ARG A 9 -10.12 2.99 -0.22
CA ARG A 9 -8.91 3.42 0.49
C ARG A 9 -7.72 3.00 -0.34
N GLU A 10 -6.70 3.83 -0.38
CA GLU A 10 -5.50 3.48 -1.11
C GLU A 10 -4.26 4.02 -0.44
N PHE A 11 -3.15 3.36 -0.67
CA PHE A 11 -1.85 3.85 -0.23
C PHE A 11 -1.32 4.84 -1.26
N ILE A 12 -0.93 6.01 -0.78
CA ILE A 12 -0.24 6.99 -1.61
C ILE A 12 1.23 6.91 -1.23
N ILE A 13 2.03 6.40 -2.13
CA ILE A 13 3.45 6.16 -1.90
C ILE A 13 4.28 7.25 -2.56
N ASP A 14 5.22 7.80 -1.81
CA ASP A 14 6.10 8.83 -2.33
C ASP A 14 7.55 8.52 -1.97
N PHE A 15 8.40 8.44 -2.99
CA PHE A 15 9.83 8.22 -2.79
C PHE A 15 10.54 9.58 -2.84
N PRO A 16 11.19 10.00 -1.75
CA PRO A 16 11.92 11.26 -1.76
C PRO A 16 13.12 11.21 -2.71
N LYS A 17 13.58 12.37 -3.11
CA LYS A 17 14.68 12.49 -4.07
C LYS A 17 15.97 11.84 -3.57
N GLU A 18 16.13 11.76 -2.26
CA GLU A 18 17.32 11.16 -1.65
C GLU A 18 17.42 9.66 -1.91
N VAL A 19 16.31 9.01 -2.21
CA VAL A 19 16.32 7.59 -2.49
C VAL A 19 16.79 7.37 -3.92
N PRO A 20 17.87 6.58 -4.13
CA PRO A 20 18.35 6.30 -5.50
C PRO A 20 17.26 5.63 -6.34
N GLU A 21 17.26 5.93 -7.62
CA GLU A 21 16.26 5.39 -8.53
C GLU A 21 16.21 3.86 -8.51
N ALA A 22 17.37 3.21 -8.49
CA ALA A 22 17.41 1.76 -8.44
C ALA A 22 16.73 1.20 -7.18
N LYS A 23 16.95 1.87 -6.06
CA LYS A 23 16.34 1.46 -4.79
C LYS A 23 14.84 1.72 -4.81
N ALA A 24 14.42 2.84 -5.37
CA ALA A 24 12.99 3.15 -5.49
C ALA A 24 12.29 2.12 -6.37
N ASN A 25 12.90 1.73 -7.48
CA ASN A 25 12.34 0.73 -8.36
C ASN A 25 12.22 -0.63 -7.66
N GLU A 26 13.21 -1.00 -6.86
CA GLU A 26 13.14 -2.23 -6.08
C GLU A 26 12.00 -2.18 -5.07
N GLY A 27 11.85 -1.03 -4.40
CA GLY A 27 10.75 -0.83 -3.46
C GLY A 27 9.39 -0.97 -4.13
N TRP A 28 9.23 -0.38 -5.32
CA TRP A 28 8.00 -0.52 -6.09
C TRP A 28 7.71 -1.97 -6.46
N SER A 29 8.76 -2.72 -6.85
CA SER A 29 8.60 -4.15 -7.16
C SER A 29 8.10 -4.93 -5.95
N LYS A 30 8.63 -4.61 -4.77
CA LYS A 30 8.17 -5.26 -3.54
C LYS A 30 6.72 -4.91 -3.21
N LEU A 31 6.34 -3.66 -3.43
CA LEU A 31 4.96 -3.24 -3.22
C LEU A 31 4.01 -3.95 -4.18
N MET A 32 4.42 -4.08 -5.44
CA MET A 32 3.61 -4.81 -6.41
C MET A 32 3.47 -6.29 -6.05
N ALA A 33 4.52 -6.89 -5.48
CA ALA A 33 4.45 -8.27 -5.03
C ALA A 33 3.40 -8.44 -3.93
N ILE A 34 3.31 -7.48 -3.01
CA ILE A 34 2.27 -7.50 -1.96
C ILE A 34 0.88 -7.48 -2.59
N VAL A 35 0.68 -6.62 -3.58
CA VAL A 35 -0.60 -6.50 -4.29
C VAL A 35 -0.97 -7.82 -4.97
N GLU A 36 -0.01 -8.41 -5.69
CA GLU A 36 -0.25 -9.66 -6.41
C GLU A 36 -0.59 -10.80 -5.46
N ASP A 37 0.14 -10.91 -4.36
CA ASP A 37 -0.10 -11.96 -3.39
C ASP A 37 -1.48 -11.81 -2.75
N TYR A 38 -1.88 -10.58 -2.45
CA TYR A 38 -3.18 -10.33 -1.87
C TYR A 38 -4.31 -10.73 -2.83
N LYS A 39 -4.16 -10.34 -4.10
CA LYS A 39 -5.17 -10.68 -5.10
C LYS A 39 -5.33 -12.18 -5.24
N LYS A 40 -4.23 -12.92 -5.24
CA LYS A 40 -4.27 -14.37 -5.34
C LYS A 40 -4.96 -15.00 -4.14
N ALA A 41 -4.66 -14.49 -2.95
CA ALA A 41 -5.23 -15.04 -1.72
C ALA A 41 -6.72 -14.74 -1.59
N HIS A 42 -7.21 -13.68 -2.22
CA HIS A 42 -8.58 -13.21 -2.06
C HIS A 42 -9.39 -13.21 -3.36
N ASN A 43 -8.99 -14.05 -4.31
CA ASN A 43 -9.71 -14.24 -5.57
C ASN A 43 -9.98 -12.95 -6.34
N GLY A 44 -8.96 -12.09 -6.39
CA GLY A 44 -9.08 -10.85 -7.16
C GLY A 44 -9.82 -9.72 -6.48
N GLN A 45 -9.98 -9.80 -5.17
CA GLN A 45 -10.61 -8.72 -4.41
C GLN A 45 -9.88 -7.39 -4.65
N SER A 46 -10.65 -6.30 -4.65
CA SER A 46 -10.09 -4.97 -4.88
C SER A 46 -8.99 -4.61 -3.88
N VAL A 47 -7.88 -4.10 -4.39
CA VAL A 47 -6.76 -3.66 -3.55
C VAL A 47 -7.03 -2.29 -2.93
N TYR A 48 -8.15 -1.68 -3.24
CA TYR A 48 -8.53 -0.40 -2.66
C TYR A 48 -9.54 -0.55 -1.52
N SER A 49 -9.88 -1.78 -1.17
CA SER A 49 -10.82 -2.03 -0.09
C SER A 49 -10.17 -1.74 1.27
N PRO A 50 -10.97 -1.36 2.27
CA PRO A 50 -10.42 -1.18 3.62
C PRO A 50 -9.74 -2.44 4.16
N THR A 51 -10.24 -3.61 3.79
CA THR A 51 -9.65 -4.87 4.22
C THR A 51 -8.21 -5.02 3.71
N PHE A 52 -7.98 -4.70 2.44
CA PHE A 52 -6.64 -4.74 1.89
C PHE A 52 -5.70 -3.81 2.66
N ILE A 53 -6.16 -2.59 2.91
CA ILE A 53 -5.35 -1.59 3.61
C ILE A 53 -4.95 -2.10 5.00
N GLU A 54 -5.90 -2.61 5.76
CA GLU A 54 -5.63 -3.10 7.10
C GLU A 54 -4.69 -4.30 7.11
N ASP A 55 -4.91 -5.23 6.19
CA ASP A 55 -4.12 -6.46 6.15
C ASP A 55 -2.70 -6.21 5.66
N CYS A 56 -2.52 -5.27 4.76
CA CYS A 56 -1.22 -5.05 4.12
C CYS A 56 -0.41 -3.91 4.71
N GLU A 57 -1.02 -3.08 5.53
CA GLU A 57 -0.29 -1.96 6.13
C GLU A 57 0.99 -2.37 6.88
N PRO A 58 0.99 -3.43 7.69
CA PRO A 58 2.22 -3.84 8.37
C PRO A 58 3.36 -4.14 7.40
N ALA A 59 3.05 -4.78 6.26
CA ALA A 59 4.06 -5.09 5.25
C ALA A 59 4.55 -3.82 4.56
N VAL A 60 3.65 -2.89 4.26
CA VAL A 60 4.01 -1.61 3.64
C VAL A 60 4.89 -0.79 4.59
N LYS A 61 4.54 -0.79 5.87
CA LYS A 61 5.31 -0.08 6.87
C LYS A 61 6.73 -0.62 7.00
N LYS A 62 6.86 -1.94 6.91
CA LYS A 62 8.16 -2.58 6.96
C LYS A 62 9.02 -2.18 5.77
N LEU A 63 8.42 -2.14 4.58
CA LEU A 63 9.11 -1.69 3.39
C LEU A 63 9.49 -0.21 3.50
N GLN A 64 8.64 0.60 4.10
CA GLN A 64 8.93 2.00 4.33
C GLN A 64 10.24 2.17 5.11
N GLU A 65 10.41 1.39 6.15
CA GLU A 65 11.62 1.45 6.95
C GLU A 65 12.85 1.03 6.16
N GLU A 66 12.67 0.06 5.27
CA GLU A 66 13.77 -0.47 4.48
C GLU A 66 14.16 0.44 3.32
N TYR A 67 13.17 1.02 2.64
CA TYR A 67 13.40 1.78 1.41
C TYR A 67 13.30 3.29 1.57
N GLY A 68 12.82 3.77 2.71
CA GLY A 68 12.82 5.19 3.01
C GLY A 68 11.75 6.03 2.32
N PHE A 69 10.72 5.40 1.77
CA PHE A 69 9.61 6.16 1.20
C PHE A 69 8.65 6.62 2.30
N THR A 70 7.75 7.53 1.94
CA THR A 70 6.65 7.91 2.80
C THR A 70 5.35 7.38 2.24
N TYR A 71 4.37 7.15 3.09
CA TYR A 71 3.06 6.75 2.60
C TYR A 71 1.97 7.40 3.43
N THR A 72 0.84 7.61 2.78
CA THR A 72 -0.37 8.03 3.46
C THR A 72 -1.50 7.15 2.98
N ILE A 73 -2.58 7.09 3.74
CA ILE A 73 -3.76 6.33 3.34
C ILE A 73 -4.84 7.34 2.99
N GLN A 74 -5.24 7.34 1.73
CA GLN A 74 -6.29 8.22 1.24
C GLN A 74 -7.61 7.47 1.23
N GLU A 75 -8.65 8.11 1.73
CA GLU A 75 -9.97 7.51 1.78
C GLU A 75 -10.93 8.30 0.92
N SER A 76 -11.79 7.57 0.21
CA SER A 76 -12.83 8.14 -0.63
C SER A 76 -14.16 7.53 -0.21
N LYS A 77 -15.18 8.34 -0.17
CA LYS A 77 -16.51 7.88 0.23
C LYS A 77 -17.37 7.50 -0.95
#